data_f8d20b061e7e3412bbd2e9ecc3d2e4ac
#
_entry.id   f8d20b061e7e3412bbd2e9ecc3d2e4ac
#
_cell.length_a   1.000
_cell.length_b   1.000
_cell.length_c   1.000
_cell.angle_alpha   90.00
_cell.angle_beta   90.00
_cell.angle_gamma   90.00
#
_symmetry.space_group_name_H-M   'P 1'
#
loop_
_entity.id
_entity.type
_entity.pdbx_description
1 polymer ?
#
loop_
_entity_poly.entity_id
_entity_poly.type
_entity_poly.pdbx_seq_one_letter_code
_entity_poly.pdbx_strand_id
1 'polypeptide(L)'
;ALALGPLMYEFGWEINDLDLLGAGTICGHLLECGAQVTGSYFADPGFKDVPDLANVGFPIVEFSKDGTFIITKPVNTGGLVSKATVTEQLLYETHDPSNYLVPDVTADMTNLELEDDGANRVIVRGGKGKKPPEKLKATICCDNGFMGEAEMSYAGPNALARAKLAGEVISKRIETLGLQGQLRVEIIGAGSVHFSHDEESSYNLPENGDYRVRTSGIYPLKHQAQQLVDEVMSLYCCGPSAGGGGRGYVTPQSSTASILVDRKTVDPNIRVKIF
;
A
#
# COMPACT_ATOMS: atom_id res chain seq x y z
N ALA A 1 -17.42 -6.26 2.64
CA ALA A 1 -16.40 -7.27 2.38
C ALA A 1 -16.61 -7.91 1.01
N LEU A 2 -15.51 -8.24 0.33
CA LEU A 2 -15.52 -8.72 -1.06
C LEU A 2 -16.39 -9.98 -1.28
N ALA A 3 -16.34 -10.93 -0.35
CA ALA A 3 -17.04 -12.22 -0.47
C ALA A 3 -18.41 -12.27 0.21
N LEU A 4 -18.76 -11.33 1.08
CA LEU A 4 -19.91 -11.46 1.98
C LEU A 4 -21.26 -11.58 1.25
N GLY A 5 -21.52 -10.72 0.25
CA GLY A 5 -22.76 -10.77 -0.50
C GLY A 5 -23.03 -12.11 -1.19
N PRO A 6 -22.07 -12.61 -2.00
CA PRO A 6 -22.17 -13.95 -2.60
C PRO A 6 -22.40 -15.09 -1.58
N LEU A 7 -21.69 -15.07 -0.43
CA LEU A 7 -21.83 -16.09 0.61
C LEU A 7 -23.19 -16.05 1.29
N MET A 8 -23.70 -14.86 1.60
CA MET A 8 -25.05 -14.68 2.15
C MET A 8 -26.10 -15.25 1.19
N TYR A 9 -25.97 -14.96 -0.11
CA TYR A 9 -26.91 -15.48 -1.11
C TYR A 9 -26.85 -16.99 -1.24
N GLU A 10 -25.67 -17.57 -1.35
CA GLU A 10 -25.46 -19.01 -1.56
C GLU A 10 -25.93 -19.84 -0.35
N PHE A 11 -25.60 -19.40 0.86
CA PHE A 11 -25.89 -20.15 2.08
C PHE A 11 -27.18 -19.73 2.79
N GLY A 12 -27.86 -18.69 2.32
CA GLY A 12 -29.09 -18.17 2.91
C GLY A 12 -28.87 -17.56 4.30
N TRP A 13 -27.72 -16.87 4.51
CA TRP A 13 -27.44 -16.25 5.78
C TRP A 13 -28.25 -14.98 5.99
N GLU A 14 -28.72 -14.80 7.21
CA GLU A 14 -29.48 -13.62 7.61
C GLU A 14 -28.56 -12.50 8.12
N ILE A 15 -29.02 -11.26 8.06
CA ILE A 15 -28.25 -10.08 8.52
C ILE A 15 -27.90 -10.12 10.03
N ASN A 16 -28.56 -10.98 10.80
CA ASN A 16 -28.31 -11.16 12.21
C ASN A 16 -27.40 -12.35 12.54
N ASP A 17 -26.96 -13.10 11.52
CA ASP A 17 -25.98 -14.19 11.67
C ASP A 17 -24.56 -13.64 11.82
N LEU A 18 -24.34 -12.81 12.85
CA LEU A 18 -23.14 -11.97 12.98
C LEU A 18 -21.84 -12.76 12.89
N ASP A 19 -21.75 -13.95 13.47
CA ASP A 19 -20.54 -14.78 13.39
C ASP A 19 -20.24 -15.22 11.95
N LEU A 20 -21.27 -15.60 11.20
CA LEU A 20 -21.14 -15.96 9.79
C LEU A 20 -20.75 -14.74 8.92
N LEU A 21 -21.34 -13.57 9.21
CA LEU A 21 -20.98 -12.32 8.55
C LEU A 21 -19.52 -11.93 8.86
N GLY A 22 -19.08 -12.16 10.10
CA GLY A 22 -17.68 -11.98 10.50
C GLY A 22 -16.73 -12.89 9.71
N ALA A 23 -17.04 -14.18 9.65
CA ALA A 23 -16.25 -15.16 8.88
C ALA A 23 -16.19 -14.80 7.39
N GLY A 24 -17.32 -14.43 6.78
CA GLY A 24 -17.39 -13.99 5.38
C GLY A 24 -16.62 -12.69 5.12
N THR A 25 -16.57 -11.79 6.09
CA THR A 25 -15.78 -10.56 6.04
C THR A 25 -14.28 -10.87 6.08
N ILE A 26 -13.84 -11.76 6.97
CA ILE A 26 -12.45 -12.22 7.08
C ILE A 26 -12.01 -12.93 5.80
N CYS A 27 -12.86 -13.78 5.25
CA CYS A 27 -12.63 -14.39 3.94
C CYS A 27 -12.41 -13.32 2.84
N GLY A 28 -13.27 -12.29 2.80
CA GLY A 28 -13.12 -11.19 1.86
C GLY A 28 -11.82 -10.41 2.02
N HIS A 29 -11.36 -10.21 3.26
CA HIS A 29 -10.08 -9.58 3.55
C HIS A 29 -8.89 -10.41 3.04
N LEU A 30 -8.94 -11.73 3.15
CA LEU A 30 -7.91 -12.61 2.62
C LEU A 30 -7.85 -12.67 1.08
N LEU A 31 -8.94 -12.28 0.40
CA LEU A 31 -9.03 -12.30 -1.06
C LEU A 31 -8.72 -10.96 -1.73
N GLU A 32 -8.80 -9.84 -1.02
CA GLU A 32 -8.86 -8.51 -1.65
C GLU A 32 -7.50 -8.01 -2.19
N CYS A 33 -6.39 -8.44 -1.59
CA CYS A 33 -5.05 -7.96 -1.96
C CYS A 33 -4.37 -8.80 -3.05
N GLY A 34 -5.13 -9.25 -4.04
CA GLY A 34 -4.61 -10.01 -5.17
C GLY A 34 -3.89 -11.28 -4.72
N ALA A 35 -2.63 -11.44 -5.11
CA ALA A 35 -1.82 -12.62 -4.79
C ALA A 35 -1.05 -12.51 -3.46
N GLN A 36 -1.35 -11.55 -2.58
CA GLN A 36 -0.60 -11.36 -1.34
C GLN A 36 -0.68 -12.59 -0.44
N VAL A 37 -1.89 -13.12 -0.19
CA VAL A 37 -2.08 -14.34 0.62
C VAL A 37 -1.46 -15.59 0.00
N THR A 38 -1.20 -15.56 -1.31
CA THR A 38 -0.48 -16.61 -2.04
C THR A 38 1.02 -16.31 -2.20
N GLY A 39 1.55 -15.36 -1.44
CA GLY A 39 2.97 -15.14 -1.20
C GLY A 39 3.61 -14.00 -1.99
N SER A 40 2.88 -13.23 -2.82
CA SER A 40 3.50 -12.19 -3.66
C SER A 40 4.17 -11.06 -2.87
N TYR A 41 3.56 -10.56 -1.82
CA TYR A 41 4.11 -9.51 -0.95
C TYR A 41 4.87 -10.08 0.25
N PHE A 42 4.74 -11.39 0.49
CA PHE A 42 5.40 -12.13 1.55
C PHE A 42 6.86 -12.46 1.21
N ALA A 43 7.18 -12.65 -0.08
CA ALA A 43 8.47 -13.15 -0.54
C ALA A 43 9.66 -12.26 -0.12
N ASP A 44 10.65 -12.88 0.53
CA ASP A 44 11.93 -12.27 0.88
C ASP A 44 13.04 -13.32 0.66
N PRO A 45 13.79 -13.23 -0.45
CA PRO A 45 14.72 -14.30 -0.87
C PRO A 45 15.74 -14.69 0.20
N GLY A 46 15.80 -15.97 0.52
CA GLY A 46 16.67 -16.54 1.55
C GLY A 46 16.09 -16.52 2.97
N PHE A 47 14.95 -15.85 3.18
CA PHE A 47 14.22 -15.80 4.45
C PHE A 47 12.78 -16.30 4.33
N LYS A 48 12.08 -15.86 3.30
CA LYS A 48 10.70 -16.24 2.99
C LYS A 48 10.61 -16.58 1.50
N ASP A 49 11.14 -17.73 1.14
CA ASP A 49 11.19 -18.14 -0.25
C ASP A 49 9.80 -18.51 -0.78
N VAL A 50 9.43 -17.92 -1.90
CA VAL A 50 8.17 -18.20 -2.61
C VAL A 50 8.50 -18.62 -4.05
N PRO A 51 8.08 -19.82 -4.49
CA PRO A 51 8.43 -20.30 -5.82
C PRO A 51 7.68 -19.56 -6.92
N ASP A 52 8.35 -19.36 -8.05
CA ASP A 52 7.79 -18.90 -9.34
C ASP A 52 6.82 -17.72 -9.20
N LEU A 53 7.29 -16.61 -8.60
CA LEU A 53 6.49 -15.38 -8.45
C LEU A 53 6.03 -14.78 -9.77
N ALA A 54 6.73 -15.03 -10.88
CA ALA A 54 6.33 -14.54 -12.21
C ALA A 54 5.01 -15.18 -12.69
N ASN A 55 4.67 -16.36 -12.16
CA ASN A 55 3.45 -17.10 -12.48
C ASN A 55 2.58 -17.29 -11.21
N VAL A 56 2.62 -16.34 -10.26
CA VAL A 56 1.87 -16.44 -9.00
C VAL A 56 0.37 -16.57 -9.26
N GLY A 57 -0.26 -17.56 -8.62
CA GLY A 57 -1.71 -17.75 -8.68
C GLY A 57 -2.44 -16.87 -7.67
N PHE A 58 -3.60 -16.33 -8.05
CA PHE A 58 -4.49 -15.62 -7.12
C PHE A 58 -5.18 -16.62 -6.18
N PRO A 59 -5.61 -16.17 -4.99
CA PRO A 59 -6.25 -17.03 -4.03
C PRO A 59 -7.59 -17.58 -4.52
N ILE A 60 -7.86 -18.80 -4.12
CA ILE A 60 -9.17 -19.45 -4.22
C ILE A 60 -9.63 -19.76 -2.80
N VAL A 61 -10.91 -19.58 -2.52
CA VAL A 61 -11.52 -19.99 -1.27
C VAL A 61 -12.54 -21.08 -1.53
N GLU A 62 -12.44 -22.14 -0.73
CA GLU A 62 -13.47 -23.19 -0.60
C GLU A 62 -14.20 -22.92 0.72
N PHE A 63 -15.43 -22.41 0.65
CA PHE A 63 -16.17 -21.95 1.80
C PHE A 63 -17.28 -22.93 2.22
N SER A 64 -17.46 -23.17 3.52
CA SER A 64 -18.48 -24.02 4.09
C SER A 64 -19.58 -23.20 4.80
N LYS A 65 -20.81 -23.74 4.84
CA LYS A 65 -21.98 -23.05 5.41
C LYS A 65 -21.79 -22.62 6.87
N ASP A 66 -20.96 -23.29 7.64
CA ASP A 66 -20.68 -23.03 9.06
C ASP A 66 -19.68 -21.89 9.31
N GLY A 67 -19.17 -21.23 8.26
CA GLY A 67 -18.21 -20.17 8.37
C GLY A 67 -16.74 -20.64 8.34
N THR A 68 -16.48 -21.94 8.25
CA THR A 68 -15.14 -22.50 8.01
C THR A 68 -14.79 -22.41 6.54
N PHE A 69 -13.55 -22.09 6.21
CA PHE A 69 -13.12 -22.05 4.82
C PHE A 69 -11.64 -22.45 4.64
N ILE A 70 -11.29 -22.80 3.42
CA ILE A 70 -9.90 -23.14 3.03
C ILE A 70 -9.41 -22.10 2.04
N ILE A 71 -8.22 -21.55 2.31
CA ILE A 71 -7.47 -20.76 1.35
C ILE A 71 -6.56 -21.68 0.56
N THR A 72 -6.62 -21.56 -0.77
CA THR A 72 -5.77 -22.28 -1.71
C THR A 72 -5.46 -21.41 -2.94
N LYS A 73 -4.84 -21.99 -3.97
CA LYS A 73 -4.53 -21.31 -5.24
C LYS A 73 -4.71 -22.26 -6.42
N PRO A 74 -4.78 -21.74 -7.67
CA PRO A 74 -4.87 -22.60 -8.84
C PRO A 74 -3.69 -23.58 -8.94
N VAL A 75 -3.98 -24.78 -9.38
CA VAL A 75 -2.93 -25.77 -9.71
C VAL A 75 -2.05 -25.28 -10.84
N ASN A 76 -0.81 -25.72 -10.88
CA ASN A 76 0.19 -25.34 -11.91
C ASN A 76 0.53 -23.84 -11.94
N THR A 77 0.34 -23.13 -10.83
CA THR A 77 0.82 -21.75 -10.65
C THR A 77 1.93 -21.69 -9.61
N GLY A 78 2.77 -20.67 -9.69
CA GLY A 78 3.70 -20.29 -8.63
C GLY A 78 2.98 -19.77 -7.37
N GLY A 79 3.75 -19.29 -6.44
CA GLY A 79 3.22 -18.84 -5.15
C GLY A 79 3.21 -19.90 -4.07
N LEU A 80 2.89 -19.50 -2.86
CA LEU A 80 2.86 -20.33 -1.65
C LEU A 80 1.66 -19.95 -0.79
N VAL A 81 0.81 -20.93 -0.46
CA VAL A 81 -0.20 -20.77 0.60
C VAL A 81 0.23 -21.55 1.82
N SER A 82 0.41 -20.87 2.93
CA SER A 82 0.82 -21.43 4.22
C SER A 82 0.18 -20.62 5.36
N LYS A 83 0.26 -21.16 6.58
CA LYS A 83 -0.18 -20.38 7.76
C LYS A 83 0.52 -19.03 7.85
N ALA A 84 1.79 -18.94 7.47
CA ALA A 84 2.55 -17.69 7.51
C ALA A 84 2.03 -16.66 6.50
N THR A 85 1.76 -17.04 5.25
CA THR A 85 1.20 -16.13 4.24
C THR A 85 -0.22 -15.69 4.57
N VAL A 86 -1.05 -16.60 5.12
CA VAL A 86 -2.39 -16.27 5.59
C VAL A 86 -2.34 -15.33 6.78
N THR A 87 -1.46 -15.56 7.77
CA THR A 87 -1.29 -14.68 8.92
C THR A 87 -0.82 -13.29 8.51
N GLU A 88 0.12 -13.18 7.58
CA GLU A 88 0.60 -11.89 7.10
C GLU A 88 -0.51 -11.09 6.42
N GLN A 89 -1.36 -11.74 5.60
CA GLN A 89 -2.51 -11.09 5.00
C GLN A 89 -3.58 -10.70 6.04
N LEU A 90 -3.84 -11.55 7.05
CA LEU A 90 -4.79 -11.22 8.13
C LEU A 90 -4.38 -9.97 8.92
N LEU A 91 -3.07 -9.76 9.09
CA LEU A 91 -2.52 -8.62 9.83
C LEU A 91 -2.32 -7.38 8.94
N TYR A 92 -2.33 -7.55 7.62
CA TYR A 92 -2.14 -6.45 6.68
C TYR A 92 -3.27 -5.42 6.79
N GLU A 93 -2.92 -4.16 7.03
CA GLU A 93 -3.87 -3.04 7.25
C GLU A 93 -4.86 -3.26 8.40
N THR A 94 -4.64 -4.24 9.27
CA THR A 94 -5.48 -4.52 10.43
C THR A 94 -4.90 -3.87 11.68
N HIS A 95 -5.49 -2.75 12.12
CA HIS A 95 -5.04 -2.01 13.30
C HIS A 95 -5.48 -2.68 14.62
N ASP A 96 -6.68 -3.25 14.64
CA ASP A 96 -7.25 -3.95 15.78
C ASP A 96 -7.97 -5.22 15.31
N PRO A 97 -7.33 -6.39 15.47
CA PRO A 97 -7.92 -7.68 15.07
C PRO A 97 -9.24 -8.00 15.77
N SER A 98 -9.52 -7.40 16.92
CA SER A 98 -10.78 -7.58 17.64
C SER A 98 -11.91 -6.72 17.09
N ASN A 99 -11.60 -5.72 16.27
CA ASN A 99 -12.55 -4.73 15.77
C ASN A 99 -12.27 -4.33 14.31
N TYR A 100 -12.31 -5.29 13.40
CA TYR A 100 -12.19 -5.01 11.98
C TYR A 100 -13.54 -4.49 11.44
N LEU A 101 -13.61 -3.17 11.24
CA LEU A 101 -14.84 -2.45 10.95
C LEU A 101 -15.20 -2.47 9.47
N VAL A 102 -16.34 -3.07 9.14
CA VAL A 102 -16.98 -2.92 7.81
C VAL A 102 -18.44 -2.49 7.99
N PRO A 103 -19.11 -1.99 6.94
CA PRO A 103 -20.48 -1.52 7.07
C PRO A 103 -21.48 -2.54 7.64
N ASP A 104 -21.28 -3.81 7.36
CA ASP A 104 -22.25 -4.88 7.64
C ASP A 104 -22.05 -5.54 9.01
N VAL A 105 -20.81 -5.56 9.49
CA VAL A 105 -20.42 -6.26 10.72
C VAL A 105 -19.10 -5.66 11.25
N THR A 106 -18.85 -5.82 12.53
CA THR A 106 -17.52 -5.67 13.11
C THR A 106 -16.92 -7.07 13.26
N ALA A 107 -15.96 -7.42 12.40
CA ALA A 107 -15.36 -8.75 12.46
C ALA A 107 -14.30 -8.82 13.57
N ASP A 108 -14.22 -9.99 14.20
CA ASP A 108 -13.26 -10.30 15.26
C ASP A 108 -12.40 -11.50 14.84
N MET A 109 -11.11 -11.25 14.70
CA MET A 109 -10.10 -12.21 14.26
C MET A 109 -9.29 -12.84 15.41
N THR A 110 -9.58 -12.46 16.65
CA THR A 110 -8.74 -12.83 17.82
C THR A 110 -8.77 -14.31 18.16
N ASN A 111 -9.81 -15.03 17.72
CA ASN A 111 -9.96 -16.47 17.96
C ASN A 111 -9.82 -17.31 16.69
N LEU A 112 -9.17 -16.75 15.65
CA LEU A 112 -8.91 -17.52 14.43
C LEU A 112 -7.93 -18.66 14.68
N GLU A 113 -8.29 -19.81 14.15
CA GLU A 113 -7.44 -20.99 14.08
C GLU A 113 -7.05 -21.25 12.63
N LEU A 114 -5.75 -21.44 12.41
CA LEU A 114 -5.16 -21.77 11.11
C LEU A 114 -4.57 -23.17 11.17
N GLU A 115 -4.99 -24.03 10.27
CA GLU A 115 -4.52 -25.44 10.18
C GLU A 115 -4.09 -25.76 8.74
N ASP A 116 -2.91 -26.38 8.61
CA ASP A 116 -2.46 -26.84 7.30
C ASP A 116 -3.27 -28.06 6.84
N ASP A 117 -3.85 -27.99 5.64
CA ASP A 117 -4.63 -29.04 4.99
C ASP A 117 -3.92 -29.55 3.71
N GLY A 118 -2.63 -29.85 3.85
CA GLY A 118 -1.77 -30.25 2.73
C GLY A 118 -1.09 -29.07 2.04
N ALA A 119 -0.45 -29.36 0.92
CA ALA A 119 0.34 -28.37 0.19
C ALA A 119 -0.52 -27.24 -0.39
N ASN A 120 -0.18 -26.00 -0.07
CA ASN A 120 -0.91 -24.80 -0.52
C ASN A 120 -2.41 -24.79 -0.14
N ARG A 121 -2.72 -25.32 1.02
CA ARG A 121 -4.08 -25.34 1.56
C ARG A 121 -4.04 -25.01 3.04
N VAL A 122 -4.81 -24.01 3.48
CA VAL A 122 -4.91 -23.62 4.90
C VAL A 122 -6.37 -23.47 5.27
N ILE A 123 -6.81 -24.26 6.26
CA ILE A 123 -8.14 -24.13 6.87
C ILE A 123 -8.12 -22.92 7.80
N VAL A 124 -9.15 -22.08 7.69
CA VAL A 124 -9.42 -20.94 8.56
C VAL A 124 -10.75 -21.14 9.25
N ARG A 125 -10.77 -21.06 10.57
CA ARG A 125 -11.98 -21.20 11.39
C ARG A 125 -11.95 -20.27 12.60
N GLY A 126 -13.10 -20.08 13.26
CA GLY A 126 -13.19 -19.32 14.50
C GLY A 126 -13.41 -17.82 14.30
N GLY A 127 -13.64 -17.36 13.06
CA GLY A 127 -14.05 -15.96 12.81
C GLY A 127 -15.34 -15.60 13.52
N LYS A 128 -15.40 -14.44 14.15
CA LYS A 128 -16.55 -13.93 14.89
C LYS A 128 -16.99 -12.58 14.36
N GLY A 129 -18.26 -12.24 14.66
CA GLY A 129 -18.83 -10.96 14.30
C GLY A 129 -19.56 -10.31 15.45
N LYS A 130 -19.47 -8.99 15.52
CA LYS A 130 -20.19 -8.12 16.44
C LYS A 130 -21.10 -7.19 15.63
N LYS A 131 -21.98 -6.50 16.33
CA LYS A 131 -22.85 -5.50 15.66
C LYS A 131 -22.09 -4.56 14.76
N PRO A 132 -22.66 -4.16 13.62
CA PRO A 132 -22.04 -3.19 12.73
C PRO A 132 -21.80 -1.84 13.43
N PRO A 133 -20.82 -1.06 12.96
CA PRO A 133 -20.50 0.24 13.55
C PRO A 133 -21.67 1.23 13.40
N GLU A 134 -21.86 2.11 14.39
CA GLU A 134 -22.88 3.16 14.36
C GLU A 134 -22.57 4.25 13.33
N LYS A 135 -21.32 4.39 12.95
CA LYS A 135 -20.84 5.37 11.97
C LYS A 135 -20.18 4.68 10.79
N LEU A 136 -20.39 5.24 9.62
CA LEU A 136 -19.77 4.79 8.38
C LEU A 136 -18.64 5.73 8.00
N LYS A 137 -17.52 5.18 7.51
CA LYS A 137 -16.42 5.96 6.96
C LYS A 137 -16.79 6.43 5.55
N ALA A 138 -16.76 7.73 5.33
CA ALA A 138 -16.80 8.32 4.00
C ALA A 138 -15.44 8.90 3.65
N THR A 139 -14.94 8.60 2.46
CA THR A 139 -13.72 9.17 1.93
C THR A 139 -14.06 10.33 1.01
N ILE A 140 -13.55 11.51 1.31
CA ILE A 140 -13.69 12.72 0.49
C ILE A 140 -12.40 12.90 -0.29
N CYS A 141 -12.50 13.03 -1.61
CA CYS A 141 -11.39 13.36 -2.48
C CYS A 141 -11.38 14.87 -2.73
N CYS A 142 -10.22 15.51 -2.57
CA CYS A 142 -10.03 16.92 -2.78
C CYS A 142 -8.86 17.14 -3.75
N ASP A 143 -8.99 18.16 -4.61
CA ASP A 143 -7.85 18.60 -5.42
C ASP A 143 -6.75 19.16 -4.50
N ASN A 144 -5.51 18.73 -4.75
CA ASN A 144 -4.34 19.11 -3.95
C ASN A 144 -3.22 19.70 -4.81
N GLY A 145 -3.59 20.38 -5.90
CA GLY A 145 -2.64 21.03 -6.79
C GLY A 145 -1.86 20.06 -7.69
N PHE A 146 -0.56 20.32 -7.85
CA PHE A 146 0.31 19.59 -8.77
C PHE A 146 1.61 19.18 -8.09
N MET A 147 2.01 17.94 -8.24
CA MET A 147 3.32 17.46 -7.83
C MET A 147 4.28 17.59 -9.00
N GLY A 148 5.39 18.32 -8.78
CA GLY A 148 6.58 18.21 -9.59
C GLY A 148 7.50 17.18 -8.99
N GLU A 149 7.99 16.24 -9.78
CA GLU A 149 9.00 15.28 -9.39
C GLU A 149 10.09 15.22 -10.46
N ALA A 150 11.35 15.28 -10.04
CA ALA A 150 12.47 15.17 -10.96
C ALA A 150 13.71 14.61 -10.26
N GLU A 151 14.58 14.00 -11.06
CA GLU A 151 15.78 13.32 -10.56
C GLU A 151 16.98 13.47 -11.48
N MET A 152 18.18 13.38 -10.86
CA MET A 152 19.46 13.38 -11.54
C MET A 152 20.36 12.33 -10.90
N SER A 153 21.04 11.52 -11.71
CA SER A 153 21.93 10.45 -11.24
C SER A 153 23.39 10.89 -11.23
N TYR A 154 24.15 10.35 -10.26
CA TYR A 154 25.57 10.52 -10.09
C TYR A 154 26.21 9.17 -9.78
N ALA A 155 27.19 8.75 -10.55
CA ALA A 155 27.85 7.45 -10.39
C ALA A 155 29.39 7.60 -10.36
N GLY A 156 30.06 6.55 -9.86
CA GLY A 156 31.53 6.48 -9.78
C GLY A 156 32.12 7.26 -8.59
N PRO A 157 33.41 7.66 -8.68
CA PRO A 157 34.12 8.28 -7.56
C PRO A 157 33.38 9.52 -7.03
N ASN A 158 33.25 9.64 -5.71
CA ASN A 158 32.61 10.76 -5.01
C ASN A 158 31.14 11.03 -5.37
N ALA A 159 30.43 10.02 -5.87
CA ALA A 159 29.05 10.18 -6.36
C ALA A 159 28.08 10.65 -5.27
N LEU A 160 28.20 10.12 -4.04
CA LEU A 160 27.34 10.52 -2.92
C LEU A 160 27.47 12.01 -2.59
N ALA A 161 28.70 12.53 -2.50
CA ALA A 161 28.93 13.95 -2.20
C ALA A 161 28.38 14.86 -3.32
N ARG A 162 28.48 14.44 -4.58
CA ARG A 162 27.89 15.17 -5.72
C ARG A 162 26.36 15.14 -5.68
N ALA A 163 25.76 14.02 -5.35
CA ALA A 163 24.32 13.93 -5.20
C ALA A 163 23.80 14.81 -4.04
N LYS A 164 24.49 14.81 -2.89
CA LYS A 164 24.18 15.71 -1.76
C LYS A 164 24.27 17.19 -2.17
N LEU A 165 25.37 17.58 -2.81
CA LEU A 165 25.55 18.94 -3.30
C LEU A 165 24.45 19.33 -4.30
N ALA A 166 24.03 18.42 -5.19
CA ALA A 166 22.92 18.66 -6.11
C ALA A 166 21.60 18.95 -5.35
N GLY A 167 21.30 18.18 -4.32
CA GLY A 167 20.14 18.42 -3.45
C GLY A 167 20.17 19.77 -2.75
N GLU A 168 21.34 20.18 -2.24
CA GLU A 168 21.54 21.50 -1.64
C GLU A 168 21.33 22.63 -2.65
N VAL A 169 21.86 22.46 -3.87
CA VAL A 169 21.66 23.44 -4.96
C VAL A 169 20.19 23.62 -5.25
N ILE A 170 19.45 22.52 -5.44
CA ILE A 170 17.99 22.61 -5.72
C ILE A 170 17.25 23.27 -4.57
N SER A 171 17.53 22.89 -3.32
CA SER A 171 16.88 23.49 -2.15
C SER A 171 17.03 25.00 -2.12
N LYS A 172 18.26 25.50 -2.32
CA LYS A 172 18.57 26.94 -2.39
C LYS A 172 17.90 27.63 -3.59
N ARG A 173 17.83 26.97 -4.73
CA ARG A 173 17.18 27.50 -5.94
C ARG A 173 15.69 27.68 -5.73
N ILE A 174 15.01 26.67 -5.17
CA ILE A 174 13.57 26.71 -4.87
C ILE A 174 13.27 27.81 -3.87
N GLU A 175 14.10 27.99 -2.84
CA GLU A 175 14.00 29.09 -1.89
C GLU A 175 14.15 30.46 -2.58
N THR A 176 15.19 30.62 -3.42
CA THR A 176 15.46 31.85 -4.16
C THR A 176 14.32 32.24 -5.11
N LEU A 177 13.66 31.25 -5.72
CA LEU A 177 12.50 31.45 -6.58
C LEU A 177 11.23 31.77 -5.80
N GLY A 178 11.25 31.66 -4.47
CA GLY A 178 10.09 31.88 -3.63
C GLY A 178 8.96 30.87 -3.86
N LEU A 179 9.29 29.68 -4.35
CA LEU A 179 8.29 28.63 -4.58
C LEU A 179 7.79 28.07 -3.25
N GLN A 180 6.56 28.41 -2.91
CA GLN A 180 5.90 27.97 -1.68
C GLN A 180 5.28 26.59 -1.87
N GLY A 181 5.98 25.55 -1.48
CA GLY A 181 5.54 24.15 -1.56
C GLY A 181 6.27 23.29 -0.53
N GLN A 182 5.79 22.07 -0.33
CA GLN A 182 6.48 21.07 0.50
C GLN A 182 7.55 20.41 -0.35
N LEU A 183 8.77 20.95 -0.31
CA LEU A 183 9.91 20.36 -1.00
C LEU A 183 10.46 19.19 -0.19
N ARG A 184 10.64 18.04 -0.84
CA ARG A 184 11.35 16.88 -0.34
C ARG A 184 12.55 16.59 -1.25
N VAL A 185 13.70 16.41 -0.64
CA VAL A 185 14.95 16.04 -1.33
C VAL A 185 15.45 14.72 -0.74
N GLU A 186 15.68 13.75 -1.58
CA GLU A 186 16.12 12.41 -1.20
C GLU A 186 17.31 11.98 -2.05
N ILE A 187 18.17 11.15 -1.45
CA ILE A 187 19.25 10.50 -2.18
C ILE A 187 18.93 9.00 -2.26
N ILE A 188 18.38 8.58 -3.40
CA ILE A 188 18.13 7.16 -3.68
C ILE A 188 19.48 6.44 -3.70
N GLY A 189 19.56 5.32 -3.00
CA GLY A 189 20.82 4.59 -2.74
C GLY A 189 21.46 4.92 -1.39
N ALA A 190 20.98 5.99 -0.70
CA ALA A 190 21.50 6.43 0.59
C ALA A 190 20.39 6.63 1.66
N GLY A 191 19.23 5.98 1.51
CA GLY A 191 18.17 5.99 2.53
C GLY A 191 16.90 6.75 2.15
N SER A 192 16.36 6.54 0.95
CA SER A 192 15.18 7.26 0.46
C SER A 192 13.83 6.71 0.94
N VAL A 193 13.74 5.42 1.32
CA VAL A 193 12.46 4.79 1.74
C VAL A 193 12.22 4.97 3.24
N HIS A 194 13.25 4.72 4.04
CA HIS A 194 13.23 4.89 5.49
C HIS A 194 14.35 5.86 5.88
N PHE A 195 14.11 7.14 5.68
CA PHE A 195 15.06 8.17 6.05
C PHE A 195 14.69 8.74 7.43
N SER A 196 15.51 8.46 8.46
CA SER A 196 15.59 9.32 9.62
C SER A 196 16.89 10.13 9.53
N HIS A 197 16.83 11.41 9.80
CA HIS A 197 18.00 12.29 9.79
C HIS A 197 19.13 11.80 10.74
N ASP A 198 18.78 10.96 11.71
CA ASP A 198 19.71 10.41 12.71
C ASP A 198 20.39 9.11 12.27
N GLU A 199 19.98 8.49 11.15
CA GLU A 199 20.47 7.17 10.69
C GLU A 199 21.48 7.24 9.53
N GLU A 200 21.81 8.42 9.03
CA GLU A 200 22.78 8.61 7.93
C GLU A 200 24.15 7.96 8.21
N SER A 201 24.47 7.77 9.49
CA SER A 201 25.74 7.18 9.95
C SER A 201 25.75 5.64 10.02
N SER A 202 24.60 4.98 9.86
CA SER A 202 24.48 3.52 10.04
C SER A 202 24.63 2.70 8.77
N TYR A 203 24.57 3.34 7.59
CA TYR A 203 24.74 2.65 6.31
C TYR A 203 26.20 2.71 5.85
N ASN A 204 26.85 1.57 5.68
CA ASN A 204 28.10 1.44 4.94
C ASN A 204 27.84 1.70 3.45
N LEU A 205 27.76 2.97 3.07
CA LEU A 205 27.49 3.37 1.71
C LEU A 205 28.79 3.20 0.87
N PRO A 206 28.73 2.54 -0.29
CA PRO A 206 29.89 2.38 -1.13
C PRO A 206 30.38 3.73 -1.67
N GLU A 207 31.69 3.97 -1.57
CA GLU A 207 32.33 5.21 -2.02
C GLU A 207 32.14 5.46 -3.53
N ASN A 208 32.07 4.38 -4.32
CA ASN A 208 31.85 4.35 -5.76
C ASN A 208 30.41 3.87 -6.11
N GLY A 209 29.40 4.35 -5.39
CA GLY A 209 28.02 3.98 -5.62
C GLY A 209 27.38 4.61 -6.84
N ASP A 210 26.16 4.22 -7.10
CA ASP A 210 25.22 4.87 -8.03
C ASP A 210 24.11 5.50 -7.19
N TYR A 211 24.09 6.82 -7.15
CA TYR A 211 23.17 7.61 -6.34
C TYR A 211 22.33 8.50 -7.22
N ARG A 212 21.10 8.69 -6.81
CA ARG A 212 20.17 9.55 -7.53
C ARG A 212 19.56 10.56 -6.59
N VAL A 213 19.79 11.85 -6.82
CA VAL A 213 19.01 12.88 -6.16
C VAL A 213 17.62 12.90 -6.78
N ARG A 214 16.61 12.73 -5.96
CA ARG A 214 15.19 12.90 -6.31
C ARG A 214 14.64 14.05 -5.51
N THR A 215 13.97 14.98 -6.20
CA THR A 215 13.25 16.07 -5.57
C THR A 215 11.79 15.99 -5.94
N SER A 216 10.93 16.20 -4.98
CA SER A 216 9.49 16.30 -5.20
C SER A 216 8.89 17.44 -4.40
N GLY A 217 7.83 18.04 -4.93
CA GLY A 217 7.12 19.09 -4.24
C GLY A 217 5.70 19.27 -4.77
N ILE A 218 4.77 19.58 -3.86
CA ILE A 218 3.36 19.84 -4.22
C ILE A 218 3.16 21.35 -4.23
N TYR A 219 2.60 21.85 -5.33
CA TYR A 219 2.37 23.27 -5.58
C TYR A 219 0.93 23.53 -6.03
N PRO A 220 0.34 24.69 -5.69
CA PRO A 220 -1.02 25.02 -6.11
C PRO A 220 -1.19 25.08 -7.64
N LEU A 221 -0.16 25.51 -8.36
CA LEU A 221 -0.23 25.75 -9.79
C LEU A 221 0.76 24.88 -10.57
N LYS A 222 0.30 24.35 -11.71
CA LYS A 222 1.08 23.45 -12.57
C LYS A 222 2.44 24.05 -12.98
N HIS A 223 2.50 25.34 -13.29
CA HIS A 223 3.75 25.98 -13.70
C HIS A 223 4.79 26.04 -12.57
N GLN A 224 4.37 26.14 -11.31
CA GLN A 224 5.26 26.11 -10.15
C GLN A 224 5.88 24.70 -9.97
N ALA A 225 5.08 23.67 -10.12
CA ALA A 225 5.56 22.29 -10.15
C ALA A 225 6.53 22.06 -11.31
N GLN A 226 6.26 22.65 -12.48
CA GLN A 226 7.17 22.59 -13.64
C GLN A 226 8.48 23.32 -13.37
N GLN A 227 8.47 24.46 -12.67
CA GLN A 227 9.71 25.14 -12.29
C GLN A 227 10.63 24.27 -11.43
N LEU A 228 10.09 23.47 -10.50
CA LEU A 228 10.91 22.49 -9.77
C LEU A 228 11.59 21.51 -10.73
N VAL A 229 10.84 20.96 -11.67
CA VAL A 229 11.37 20.02 -12.68
C VAL A 229 12.47 20.69 -13.50
N ASP A 230 12.26 21.92 -13.96
CA ASP A 230 13.22 22.66 -14.79
C ASP A 230 14.51 22.98 -14.03
N GLU A 231 14.43 23.29 -12.71
CA GLU A 231 15.62 23.49 -11.86
C GLU A 231 16.45 22.21 -11.73
N VAL A 232 15.82 21.05 -11.58
CA VAL A 232 16.56 19.77 -11.56
C VAL A 232 17.20 19.47 -12.91
N MET A 233 16.49 19.71 -14.01
CA MET A 233 17.06 19.52 -15.36
C MET A 233 18.21 20.47 -15.63
N SER A 234 18.22 21.67 -15.04
CA SER A 234 19.32 22.61 -15.18
C SER A 234 20.64 22.14 -14.56
N LEU A 235 20.61 21.13 -13.66
CA LEU A 235 21.79 20.52 -13.07
C LEU A 235 22.76 19.91 -14.10
N TYR A 236 22.31 19.61 -15.32
CA TYR A 236 23.19 19.16 -16.39
C TYR A 236 24.32 20.13 -16.66
N CYS A 237 24.05 21.44 -16.58
CA CYS A 237 25.02 22.49 -16.90
C CYS A 237 25.34 23.38 -15.67
N CYS A 238 24.50 23.41 -14.66
CA CYS A 238 24.58 24.31 -13.51
C CYS A 238 24.77 23.57 -12.17
N GLY A 239 24.92 22.25 -12.19
CA GLY A 239 25.06 21.41 -11.01
C GLY A 239 26.47 20.83 -10.85
N PRO A 240 26.63 19.89 -9.89
CA PRO A 240 27.87 19.14 -9.74
C PRO A 240 28.26 18.38 -11.00
N SER A 241 29.55 18.09 -11.15
CA SER A 241 30.09 17.40 -12.33
C SER A 241 29.50 16.02 -12.54
N ALA A 242 29.36 15.61 -13.81
CA ALA A 242 28.95 14.28 -14.24
C ALA A 242 27.52 13.85 -13.76
N GLY A 243 26.63 14.81 -13.65
CA GLY A 243 25.18 14.51 -13.55
C GLY A 243 24.65 13.91 -14.86
N GLY A 244 23.80 12.91 -14.78
CA GLY A 244 23.24 12.24 -15.95
C GLY A 244 21.89 11.57 -15.67
N GLY A 245 21.23 11.10 -16.74
CA GLY A 245 19.97 10.38 -16.62
C GLY A 245 18.82 11.19 -16.00
N GLY A 246 18.87 12.53 -16.17
CA GLY A 246 17.84 13.43 -15.64
C GLY A 246 16.47 13.14 -16.25
N ARG A 247 15.45 13.13 -15.42
CA ARG A 247 14.05 12.97 -15.82
C ARG A 247 13.13 13.66 -14.82
N GLY A 248 11.96 14.08 -15.28
CA GLY A 248 10.98 14.71 -14.42
C GLY A 248 9.63 14.82 -15.07
N TYR A 249 8.62 14.98 -14.25
CA TYR A 249 7.24 15.10 -14.70
C TYR A 249 6.41 15.88 -13.69
N VAL A 250 5.25 16.36 -14.15
CA VAL A 250 4.27 17.05 -13.32
C VAL A 250 2.96 16.30 -13.39
N THR A 251 2.40 15.94 -12.24
CA THR A 251 1.14 15.22 -12.12
C THR A 251 0.13 16.01 -11.27
N PRO A 252 -1.16 16.04 -11.64
CA PRO A 252 -2.18 16.55 -10.74
C PRO A 252 -2.24 15.67 -9.48
N GLN A 253 -2.47 16.29 -8.33
CA GLN A 253 -2.56 15.60 -7.05
C GLN A 253 -3.97 15.67 -6.50
N SER A 254 -4.39 14.54 -5.92
CA SER A 254 -5.60 14.47 -5.12
C SER A 254 -5.23 14.02 -3.72
N SER A 255 -5.83 14.65 -2.73
CA SER A 255 -5.74 14.22 -1.34
C SER A 255 -7.06 13.58 -0.91
N THR A 256 -6.99 12.71 0.09
CA THR A 256 -8.18 12.09 0.69
C THR A 256 -8.28 12.47 2.16
N ALA A 257 -9.51 12.78 2.58
CA ALA A 257 -9.85 12.95 3.98
C ALA A 257 -10.96 11.97 4.36
N SER A 258 -10.84 11.34 5.51
CA SER A 258 -11.88 10.44 6.02
C SER A 258 -12.73 11.15 7.06
N ILE A 259 -14.06 11.07 6.89
CA ILE A 259 -15.04 11.52 7.88
C ILE A 259 -15.90 10.35 8.34
N LEU A 260 -16.46 10.46 9.51
CA LEU A 260 -17.42 9.49 10.03
C LEU A 260 -18.83 10.10 9.94
N VAL A 261 -19.73 9.39 9.25
CA VAL A 261 -21.12 9.78 9.05
C VAL A 261 -22.02 8.83 9.84
N ASP A 262 -22.99 9.37 10.54
CA ASP A 262 -23.95 8.55 11.28
C ASP A 262 -24.76 7.66 10.33
N ARG A 263 -24.83 6.37 10.62
CA ARG A 263 -25.60 5.38 9.86
C ARG A 263 -27.08 5.80 9.70
N LYS A 264 -27.67 6.40 10.75
CA LYS A 264 -29.04 6.92 10.71
C LYS A 264 -29.30 7.94 9.60
N THR A 265 -28.24 8.63 9.14
CA THR A 265 -28.34 9.57 8.02
C THR A 265 -28.20 8.87 6.67
N VAL A 266 -27.45 7.77 6.62
CA VAL A 266 -27.11 7.07 5.36
C VAL A 266 -28.14 6.00 5.02
N ASP A 267 -28.46 5.11 5.94
CA ASP A 267 -29.31 3.94 5.69
C ASP A 267 -30.68 4.27 5.06
N PRO A 268 -31.40 5.33 5.48
CA PRO A 268 -32.69 5.68 4.86
C PRO A 268 -32.58 6.15 3.40
N ASN A 269 -31.37 6.52 2.97
CA ASN A 269 -31.10 7.07 1.63
C ASN A 269 -30.45 6.05 0.68
N ILE A 270 -30.19 4.82 1.14
CA ILE A 270 -29.63 3.76 0.30
C ILE A 270 -30.69 3.36 -0.74
N ARG A 271 -30.26 3.30 -2.01
CA ARG A 271 -31.08 2.83 -3.12
C ARG A 271 -30.37 1.73 -3.87
N VAL A 272 -31.01 0.59 -3.99
CA VAL A 272 -30.54 -0.54 -4.82
C VAL A 272 -31.17 -0.44 -6.19
N LYS A 273 -30.34 -0.48 -7.25
CA LYS A 273 -30.81 -0.62 -8.64
C LYS A 273 -30.36 -1.97 -9.15
N ILE A 274 -31.30 -2.72 -9.73
CA ILE A 274 -31.04 -3.98 -10.43
C ILE A 274 -31.12 -3.65 -11.92
N PHE A 275 -30.09 -3.99 -12.69
CA PHE A 275 -29.99 -3.75 -14.14
C PHE A 275 -30.15 -5.07 -14.90
#